data_d9b30e03587c6c5327217bc2bd06426e
#
_entry.id   d9b30e03587c6c5327217bc2bd06426e
#
_cell.length_a   1.000
_cell.length_b   1.000
_cell.length_c   1.000
_cell.angle_alpha   90.00
_cell.angle_beta   90.00
_cell.angle_gamma   90.00
#
_symmetry.space_group_name_H-M   'P 1'
#
loop_
_entity.id
_entity.type
_entity.pdbx_description
1 polymer ?
#
loop_
_entity_poly.entity_id
_entity_poly.type
_entity_poly.pdbx_seq_one_letter_code
_entity_poly.pdbx_strand_id
1 'polypeptide(L)'
;MSASRERKKRMQDGNTPAAAPQKKKKKLSEGWLLAICVVLVVALVFGGIFGFRAYQRSRTVLTVGSHEVKVPEFNFFYNNTVGSFKNYASYVGIDTATALDKQNVTTNAVTYLPIFGVDTSYLADYQANDEGIYEDVTWAQLMASATKDVIVQTYAVYNEAVAAGYTLDEDDIAEIDSEMASIESVAVAQGETVDELFARVFGNGCDAEGYRNYMVVVHTAAHYPTTLKYTDEEISARYEESKEDFDVVSFYLYTTKASDYAAENEDGTKADPTEADAAKAKADAESMANDFRAANDAVTVCADYTKASITSSYGEEAATWLFETAALDGEQVKLFEKDDTYYVIKLAAKGDYQSYNALELFIKNDSEEVAEGEMTAERKIAAINASMKADHTEENMKAMIKTYGNGSNGVVENMMRNSMAGVDKSVFAWGLEKHKAGDFSSFITDNGTMYLFITGEGDTRLNVSVSNTLSNEWINSINEAASASCGYDEDAAMAANVGLVLGTN
;
A
#
# COMPACT_ATOMS: atom_id res chain seq x y z
N MET A 1 82.39 0.58 25.08
CA MET A 1 82.82 -0.49 25.98
C MET A 1 81.90 -0.58 27.17
N SER A 2 81.43 -1.51 27.35
CA SER A 2 80.33 -2.44 27.52
C SER A 2 79.89 -2.54 28.97
N ALA A 3 78.58 -2.42 29.19
CA ALA A 3 77.86 -2.64 30.46
C ALA A 3 78.27 -3.95 31.19
N SER A 4 78.96 -4.85 30.53
CA SER A 4 79.52 -6.11 31.09
C SER A 4 80.73 -5.91 31.99
N ARG A 5 81.53 -4.82 31.83
CA ARG A 5 82.68 -4.52 32.72
C ARG A 5 82.26 -3.83 34.03
N GLU A 6 81.20 -3.08 34.05
CA GLU A 6 80.67 -2.47 35.27
C GLU A 6 79.99 -3.53 36.20
N ARG A 7 79.37 -4.51 35.61
CA ARG A 7 78.73 -5.62 36.41
C ARG A 7 79.78 -6.46 37.12
N LYS A 8 80.96 -6.68 36.53
CA LYS A 8 82.06 -7.41 37.17
C LYS A 8 82.71 -6.65 38.33
N LYS A 9 82.81 -5.31 38.21
CA LYS A 9 83.39 -4.46 39.26
C LYS A 9 82.49 -4.39 40.53
N ARG A 10 81.19 -4.44 40.38
CA ARG A 10 80.22 -4.44 41.49
C ARG A 10 80.16 -5.74 42.24
N MET A 11 80.61 -6.83 41.67
CA MET A 11 80.66 -8.16 42.37
C MET A 11 81.93 -8.33 43.24
N GLN A 12 82.95 -7.46 43.07
CA GLN A 12 84.14 -7.55 43.87
C GLN A 12 84.14 -6.71 45.16
N ASP A 13 83.20 -5.74 45.27
CA ASP A 13 83.14 -4.82 46.43
C ASP A 13 82.21 -5.26 47.57
N GLY A 14 81.89 -6.52 47.71
CA GLY A 14 81.28 -7.09 48.90
C GLY A 14 80.01 -6.46 49.44
N ASN A 15 79.31 -5.64 48.67
CA ASN A 15 78.05 -4.99 49.12
C ASN A 15 76.84 -5.78 48.63
N THR A 16 76.42 -6.72 49.44
CA THR A 16 75.13 -7.42 49.20
C THR A 16 73.98 -6.45 49.54
N PRO A 17 73.12 -6.10 48.59
CA PRO A 17 71.93 -5.28 48.89
C PRO A 17 71.03 -6.06 49.82
N ALA A 18 70.62 -5.43 50.94
CA ALA A 18 69.63 -5.97 51.84
C ALA A 18 68.35 -6.39 51.09
N ALA A 19 67.91 -7.58 51.29
CA ALA A 19 66.71 -8.15 50.67
C ALA A 19 65.51 -7.22 50.92
N ALA A 20 64.93 -6.71 49.85
CA ALA A 20 63.70 -5.93 49.94
C ALA A 20 62.60 -6.78 50.63
N PRO A 21 61.82 -6.19 51.51
CA PRO A 21 60.78 -6.94 52.22
C PRO A 21 59.81 -7.55 51.22
N GLN A 22 59.69 -8.86 51.18
CA GLN A 22 58.67 -9.55 50.40
C GLN A 22 57.30 -9.08 50.86
N LYS A 23 56.59 -8.32 50.00
CA LYS A 23 55.17 -8.06 50.20
C LYS A 23 54.45 -9.36 50.28
N LYS A 24 53.98 -9.76 51.45
CA LYS A 24 53.07 -10.90 51.63
C LYS A 24 51.90 -10.72 50.70
N LYS A 25 51.79 -11.53 49.65
CA LYS A 25 50.59 -11.61 48.83
C LYS A 25 49.41 -11.90 49.76
N LYS A 26 48.56 -10.89 50.01
CA LYS A 26 47.30 -11.13 50.70
C LYS A 26 46.55 -12.17 49.87
N LYS A 27 46.37 -13.37 50.42
CA LYS A 27 45.42 -14.34 49.84
C LYS A 27 44.05 -13.68 49.86
N LEU A 28 43.43 -13.48 48.70
CA LEU A 28 42.03 -13.09 48.64
C LEU A 28 41.24 -14.12 49.48
N SER A 29 40.33 -13.64 50.32
CA SER A 29 39.44 -14.51 51.07
C SER A 29 38.58 -15.28 50.08
N GLU A 30 38.24 -16.55 50.43
CA GLU A 30 37.40 -17.40 49.60
C GLU A 30 36.07 -16.71 49.18
N GLY A 31 35.50 -15.87 50.04
CA GLY A 31 34.31 -15.07 49.73
C GLY A 31 34.56 -14.01 48.66
N TRP A 32 35.78 -13.40 48.57
CA TRP A 32 36.14 -12.48 47.50
C TRP A 32 36.38 -13.17 46.17
N LEU A 33 36.93 -14.37 46.17
CA LEU A 33 37.06 -15.21 45.00
C LEU A 33 35.71 -15.64 44.47
N LEU A 34 34.77 -16.00 45.33
CA LEU A 34 33.41 -16.37 44.99
C LEU A 34 32.65 -15.16 44.42
N ALA A 35 32.81 -13.98 45.02
CA ALA A 35 32.21 -12.75 44.49
C ALA A 35 32.75 -12.38 43.10
N ILE A 36 34.06 -12.51 42.85
CA ILE A 36 34.65 -12.28 41.51
C ILE A 36 34.13 -13.33 40.50
N CYS A 37 34.02 -14.60 40.89
CA CYS A 37 33.45 -15.60 40.01
C CYS A 37 31.98 -15.32 39.66
N VAL A 38 31.16 -14.88 40.61
CA VAL A 38 29.78 -14.50 40.37
C VAL A 38 29.71 -13.30 39.42
N VAL A 39 30.51 -12.26 39.64
CA VAL A 39 30.57 -11.07 38.76
C VAL A 39 31.03 -11.47 37.34
N LEU A 40 32.01 -12.36 37.22
CA LEU A 40 32.46 -12.85 35.90
C LEU A 40 31.39 -13.70 35.20
N VAL A 41 30.67 -14.57 35.91
CA VAL A 41 29.56 -15.32 35.34
C VAL A 41 28.44 -14.40 34.91
N VAL A 42 28.07 -13.42 35.74
CA VAL A 42 27.07 -12.42 35.40
C VAL A 42 27.54 -11.62 34.19
N ALA A 43 28.79 -11.17 34.14
CA ALA A 43 29.36 -10.44 33.00
C ALA A 43 29.40 -11.30 31.73
N LEU A 44 29.70 -12.59 31.83
CA LEU A 44 29.67 -13.52 30.69
C LEU A 44 28.25 -13.79 30.21
N VAL A 45 27.29 -13.95 31.11
CA VAL A 45 25.87 -14.13 30.76
C VAL A 45 25.31 -12.85 30.07
N PHE A 46 25.50 -11.69 30.71
CA PHE A 46 25.06 -10.41 30.10
C PHE A 46 25.83 -10.09 28.82
N GLY A 47 27.15 -10.26 28.81
CA GLY A 47 27.97 -10.06 27.61
C GLY A 47 27.61 -11.05 26.49
N GLY A 48 27.26 -12.27 26.83
CA GLY A 48 26.75 -13.27 25.88
C GLY A 48 25.39 -12.87 25.29
N ILE A 49 24.47 -12.41 26.14
CA ILE A 49 23.13 -11.97 25.71
C ILE A 49 23.25 -10.70 24.85
N PHE A 50 24.02 -9.72 25.29
CA PHE A 50 24.24 -8.48 24.51
C PHE A 50 25.01 -8.76 23.22
N GLY A 51 26.02 -9.59 23.26
CA GLY A 51 26.77 -10.01 22.08
C GLY A 51 25.94 -10.79 21.08
N PHE A 52 25.09 -11.71 21.55
CA PHE A 52 24.15 -12.47 20.72
C PHE A 52 23.10 -11.56 20.06
N ARG A 53 22.51 -10.64 20.82
CA ARG A 53 21.57 -9.64 20.29
C ARG A 53 22.24 -8.73 19.25
N ALA A 54 23.46 -8.26 19.51
CA ALA A 54 24.22 -7.44 18.56
C ALA A 54 24.55 -8.23 17.27
N TYR A 55 24.91 -9.51 17.42
CA TYR A 55 25.12 -10.41 16.29
C TYR A 55 23.85 -10.58 15.46
N GLN A 56 22.70 -10.88 16.10
CA GLN A 56 21.43 -11.04 15.38
C GLN A 56 21.04 -9.79 14.60
N ARG A 57 21.23 -8.60 15.18
CA ARG A 57 20.95 -7.33 14.49
C ARG A 57 21.84 -7.06 13.27
N SER A 58 23.06 -7.58 13.29
CA SER A 58 24.03 -7.37 12.20
C SER A 58 23.87 -8.38 11.05
N ARG A 59 23.01 -9.40 11.22
CA ARG A 59 22.76 -10.39 10.16
C ARG A 59 22.13 -9.72 8.95
N THR A 60 22.59 -10.08 7.78
CA THR A 60 21.96 -9.76 6.51
C THR A 60 20.83 -10.76 6.29
N VAL A 61 19.60 -10.25 6.12
CA VAL A 61 18.41 -11.07 5.81
C VAL A 61 18.33 -11.36 4.33
N LEU A 62 18.55 -10.32 3.51
CA LEU A 62 18.59 -10.49 2.07
C LEU A 62 19.52 -9.46 1.42
N THR A 63 19.90 -9.74 0.17
CA THR A 63 20.71 -8.84 -0.64
C THR A 63 20.00 -8.57 -1.96
N VAL A 64 19.81 -7.29 -2.31
CA VAL A 64 19.22 -6.86 -3.58
C VAL A 64 20.22 -5.98 -4.32
N GLY A 65 20.76 -6.49 -5.41
CA GLY A 65 21.91 -5.85 -6.08
C GLY A 65 23.12 -5.78 -5.14
N SER A 66 23.57 -4.56 -4.83
CA SER A 66 24.67 -4.31 -3.87
C SER A 66 24.19 -3.96 -2.46
N HIS A 67 22.88 -3.83 -2.23
CA HIS A 67 22.32 -3.45 -0.94
C HIS A 67 22.11 -4.69 -0.05
N GLU A 68 22.62 -4.63 1.18
CA GLU A 68 22.42 -5.64 2.21
C GLU A 68 21.34 -5.18 3.18
N VAL A 69 20.17 -5.81 3.11
CA VAL A 69 19.06 -5.58 4.07
C VAL A 69 19.35 -6.35 5.35
N LYS A 70 19.54 -5.62 6.44
CA LYS A 70 19.79 -6.17 7.77
C LYS A 70 18.49 -6.35 8.56
N VAL A 71 18.57 -7.13 9.63
CA VAL A 71 17.43 -7.44 10.48
C VAL A 71 16.60 -6.21 10.89
N PRO A 72 17.16 -5.07 11.35
CA PRO A 72 16.33 -3.91 11.73
C PRO A 72 15.55 -3.32 10.54
N GLU A 73 16.20 -3.23 9.38
CA GLU A 73 15.57 -2.74 8.16
C GLU A 73 14.48 -3.71 7.66
N PHE A 74 14.76 -5.01 7.63
CA PHE A 74 13.78 -6.03 7.32
C PHE A 74 12.54 -5.91 8.22
N ASN A 75 12.72 -5.61 9.50
CA ASN A 75 11.63 -5.50 10.45
C ASN A 75 10.68 -4.35 10.15
N PHE A 76 11.11 -3.23 9.59
CA PHE A 76 10.20 -2.17 9.15
C PHE A 76 9.25 -2.68 8.06
N PHE A 77 9.78 -3.35 7.05
CA PHE A 77 8.96 -3.95 5.99
C PHE A 77 8.06 -5.07 6.54
N TYR A 78 8.60 -5.96 7.36
CA TYR A 78 7.87 -7.09 7.92
C TYR A 78 6.67 -6.64 8.76
N ASN A 79 6.87 -5.69 9.66
CA ASN A 79 5.77 -5.18 10.49
C ASN A 79 4.72 -4.44 9.66
N ASN A 80 5.12 -3.74 8.60
CA ASN A 80 4.17 -3.12 7.68
C ASN A 80 3.37 -4.18 6.91
N THR A 81 4.04 -5.21 6.37
CA THR A 81 3.37 -6.35 5.70
C THR A 81 2.39 -7.03 6.63
N VAL A 82 2.81 -7.39 7.84
CA VAL A 82 1.95 -8.03 8.85
C VAL A 82 0.82 -7.11 9.30
N GLY A 83 1.09 -5.83 9.50
CA GLY A 83 0.11 -4.82 9.91
C GLY A 83 -1.05 -4.66 8.92
N SER A 84 -0.78 -4.74 7.63
CA SER A 84 -1.80 -4.70 6.59
C SER A 84 -2.79 -5.88 6.67
N PHE A 85 -2.36 -7.02 7.21
CA PHE A 85 -3.20 -8.20 7.42
C PHE A 85 -4.05 -8.17 8.68
N LYS A 86 -3.78 -7.28 9.62
CA LYS A 86 -4.49 -7.24 10.91
C LYS A 86 -6.01 -7.20 10.76
N ASN A 87 -6.50 -6.39 9.82
CA ASN A 87 -7.94 -6.22 9.57
C ASN A 87 -8.57 -7.43 8.84
N TYR A 88 -7.76 -8.27 8.22
CA TYR A 88 -8.19 -9.43 7.44
C TYR A 88 -7.91 -10.77 8.14
N ALA A 89 -7.29 -10.73 9.32
CA ALA A 89 -6.86 -11.92 10.05
C ALA A 89 -7.97 -12.97 10.23
N SER A 90 -9.19 -12.54 10.55
CA SER A 90 -10.33 -13.43 10.72
C SER A 90 -10.77 -14.12 9.42
N TYR A 91 -10.62 -13.47 8.28
CA TYR A 91 -10.99 -14.03 6.96
C TYR A 91 -10.02 -15.12 6.51
N VAL A 92 -8.75 -15.00 6.86
CA VAL A 92 -7.70 -15.95 6.51
C VAL A 92 -7.41 -16.97 7.63
N GLY A 93 -8.15 -16.91 8.75
CA GLY A 93 -8.04 -17.87 9.84
C GLY A 93 -6.84 -17.67 10.77
N ILE A 94 -6.29 -16.44 10.84
CA ILE A 94 -5.24 -16.09 11.82
C ILE A 94 -5.89 -15.76 13.16
N ASP A 95 -5.45 -16.46 14.23
CA ASP A 95 -5.76 -16.05 15.61
C ASP A 95 -4.85 -14.87 16.01
N THR A 96 -5.47 -13.70 16.21
CA THR A 96 -4.76 -12.48 16.56
C THR A 96 -4.17 -12.48 17.97
N ALA A 97 -4.52 -13.46 18.82
CA ALA A 97 -3.99 -13.62 20.17
C ALA A 97 -2.80 -14.60 20.24
N THR A 98 -2.60 -15.40 19.20
CA THR A 98 -1.52 -16.38 19.11
C THR A 98 -0.39 -15.85 18.22
N ALA A 99 0.87 -16.11 18.60
CA ALA A 99 2.02 -15.69 17.80
C ALA A 99 2.04 -16.36 16.42
N LEU A 100 2.41 -15.62 15.39
CA LEU A 100 2.42 -16.06 13.99
C LEU A 100 3.35 -17.27 13.76
N ASP A 101 4.44 -17.40 14.54
CA ASP A 101 5.36 -18.54 14.49
C ASP A 101 4.83 -19.79 15.18
N LYS A 102 3.63 -19.73 15.77
CA LYS A 102 2.92 -20.85 16.44
C LYS A 102 1.62 -21.24 15.74
N GLN A 103 1.34 -20.67 14.60
CA GLN A 103 0.15 -20.95 13.82
C GLN A 103 0.54 -21.38 12.41
N ASN A 104 -0.06 -22.44 11.92
CA ASN A 104 0.18 -22.96 10.59
C ASN A 104 -0.77 -22.33 9.56
N VAL A 105 -0.30 -22.18 8.33
CA VAL A 105 -1.11 -21.73 7.19
C VAL A 105 -2.13 -22.81 6.82
N THR A 106 -3.32 -22.40 6.37
CA THR A 106 -4.38 -23.31 5.93
C THR A 106 -4.72 -23.14 4.45
N THR A 107 -5.25 -24.17 3.81
CA THR A 107 -5.70 -24.10 2.41
C THR A 107 -6.83 -23.09 2.20
N ASN A 108 -7.67 -22.85 3.22
CA ASN A 108 -8.69 -21.81 3.17
C ASN A 108 -8.05 -20.43 3.03
N ALA A 109 -6.96 -20.17 3.76
CA ALA A 109 -6.24 -18.90 3.67
C ALA A 109 -5.67 -18.66 2.26
N VAL A 110 -5.12 -19.68 1.63
CA VAL A 110 -4.53 -19.60 0.27
C VAL A 110 -5.52 -19.06 -0.75
N THR A 111 -6.81 -19.33 -0.59
CA THR A 111 -7.87 -18.84 -1.48
C THR A 111 -8.03 -17.31 -1.42
N TYR A 112 -7.78 -16.71 -0.25
CA TYR A 112 -7.99 -15.28 -0.03
C TYR A 112 -6.70 -14.45 -0.14
N LEU A 113 -5.54 -15.03 0.12
CA LEU A 113 -4.25 -14.33 0.14
C LEU A 113 -3.93 -13.55 -1.15
N PRO A 114 -4.19 -14.07 -2.37
CA PRO A 114 -3.98 -13.34 -3.60
C PRO A 114 -4.85 -12.07 -3.73
N ILE A 115 -6.05 -12.06 -3.12
CA ILE A 115 -6.95 -10.90 -3.09
C ILE A 115 -6.30 -9.74 -2.32
N PHE A 116 -5.45 -10.07 -1.34
CA PHE A 116 -4.71 -9.12 -0.52
C PHE A 116 -3.27 -8.88 -1.02
N GLY A 117 -2.95 -9.34 -2.23
CA GLY A 117 -1.65 -9.12 -2.85
C GLY A 117 -0.51 -9.97 -2.30
N VAL A 118 -0.82 -11.05 -1.55
CA VAL A 118 0.20 -11.99 -1.06
C VAL A 118 0.42 -13.09 -2.08
N ASP A 119 1.65 -13.22 -2.55
CA ASP A 119 2.07 -14.35 -3.37
C ASP A 119 2.09 -15.64 -2.53
N THR A 120 1.41 -16.66 -3.01
CA THR A 120 1.35 -17.97 -2.39
C THR A 120 2.33 -18.97 -3.01
N SER A 121 3.19 -18.55 -3.92
CA SER A 121 4.20 -19.40 -4.58
C SER A 121 5.14 -20.09 -3.57
N TYR A 122 5.41 -19.43 -2.43
CA TYR A 122 6.15 -20.04 -1.31
C TYR A 122 5.56 -21.38 -0.84
N LEU A 123 4.23 -21.56 -0.95
CA LEU A 123 3.54 -22.78 -0.53
C LEU A 123 3.62 -23.90 -1.59
N ALA A 124 4.10 -23.63 -2.79
CA ALA A 124 4.14 -24.63 -3.87
C ALA A 124 5.03 -25.84 -3.56
N ASP A 125 6.04 -25.65 -2.69
CA ASP A 125 6.95 -26.71 -2.27
C ASP A 125 6.43 -27.52 -1.05
N TYR A 126 5.25 -27.18 -0.51
CA TYR A 126 4.66 -27.78 0.67
C TYR A 126 3.32 -28.43 0.35
N GLN A 127 2.94 -29.42 1.15
CA GLN A 127 1.64 -30.10 1.00
C GLN A 127 0.84 -29.93 2.29
N ALA A 128 -0.44 -29.55 2.12
CA ALA A 128 -1.38 -29.56 3.24
C ALA A 128 -1.78 -31.00 3.58
N ASN A 129 -2.02 -31.25 4.85
CA ASN A 129 -2.56 -32.53 5.34
C ASN A 129 -4.06 -32.67 4.98
N ASP A 130 -4.68 -33.81 5.39
CA ASP A 130 -6.10 -34.10 5.14
C ASP A 130 -7.07 -33.08 5.77
N GLU A 131 -6.63 -32.33 6.76
CA GLU A 131 -7.38 -31.24 7.41
C GLU A 131 -7.17 -29.88 6.72
N GLY A 132 -6.36 -29.83 5.68
CA GLY A 132 -6.03 -28.61 4.92
C GLY A 132 -5.02 -27.71 5.64
N ILE A 133 -4.14 -28.25 6.46
CA ILE A 133 -3.12 -27.52 7.23
C ILE A 133 -1.75 -27.80 6.64
N TYR A 134 -0.96 -26.76 6.38
CA TYR A 134 0.45 -26.86 6.01
C TYR A 134 1.30 -26.99 7.27
N GLU A 135 1.50 -28.24 7.76
CA GLU A 135 2.15 -28.52 9.05
C GLU A 135 3.59 -27.96 9.16
N ASP A 136 4.28 -27.85 8.03
CA ASP A 136 5.67 -27.39 7.96
C ASP A 136 5.79 -25.88 7.69
N VAL A 137 4.66 -25.15 7.56
CA VAL A 137 4.65 -23.72 7.23
C VAL A 137 3.83 -22.93 8.23
N THR A 138 4.50 -22.03 8.93
CA THR A 138 3.86 -21.07 9.83
C THR A 138 3.47 -19.78 9.11
N TRP A 139 2.53 -19.05 9.69
CA TRP A 139 2.19 -17.72 9.20
C TRP A 139 3.38 -16.75 9.20
N ALA A 140 4.27 -16.87 10.20
CA ALA A 140 5.48 -16.04 10.23
C ALA A 140 6.39 -16.28 9.02
N GLN A 141 6.56 -17.54 8.59
CA GLN A 141 7.36 -17.88 7.41
C GLN A 141 6.74 -17.35 6.12
N LEU A 142 5.42 -17.53 5.94
CA LEU A 142 4.72 -16.99 4.78
C LEU A 142 4.82 -15.47 4.70
N MET A 143 4.60 -14.77 5.85
CA MET A 143 4.74 -13.31 5.90
C MET A 143 6.17 -12.85 5.67
N ALA A 144 7.18 -13.61 6.14
CA ALA A 144 8.58 -13.29 5.86
C ALA A 144 8.93 -13.45 4.37
N SER A 145 8.39 -14.47 3.70
CA SER A 145 8.52 -14.63 2.25
C SER A 145 7.84 -13.49 1.49
N ALA A 146 6.60 -13.14 1.84
CA ALA A 146 5.91 -12.00 1.23
C ALA A 146 6.68 -10.69 1.44
N THR A 147 7.23 -10.48 2.64
CA THR A 147 8.07 -9.31 2.93
C THR A 147 9.34 -9.28 2.08
N LYS A 148 9.99 -10.44 1.88
CA LYS A 148 11.14 -10.56 0.97
C LYS A 148 10.78 -10.03 -0.42
N ASP A 149 9.63 -10.43 -0.97
CA ASP A 149 9.20 -10.02 -2.30
C ASP A 149 8.93 -8.51 -2.38
N VAL A 150 8.29 -7.93 -1.35
CA VAL A 150 8.10 -6.48 -1.23
C VAL A 150 9.45 -5.74 -1.19
N ILE A 151 10.42 -6.22 -0.41
CA ILE A 151 11.75 -5.60 -0.31
C ILE A 151 12.48 -5.69 -1.66
N VAL A 152 12.45 -6.85 -2.30
CA VAL A 152 13.11 -7.03 -3.61
C VAL A 152 12.55 -6.04 -4.63
N GLN A 153 11.24 -5.93 -4.73
CA GLN A 153 10.59 -4.98 -5.63
C GLN A 153 10.94 -3.53 -5.29
N THR A 154 10.84 -3.16 -4.00
CA THR A 154 11.15 -1.79 -3.55
C THR A 154 12.58 -1.41 -3.88
N TYR A 155 13.56 -2.28 -3.55
CA TYR A 155 14.97 -1.99 -3.83
C TYR A 155 15.35 -2.11 -5.31
N ALA A 156 14.67 -2.95 -6.11
CA ALA A 156 14.85 -2.97 -7.54
C ALA A 156 14.55 -1.58 -8.14
N VAL A 157 13.39 -1.01 -7.81
CA VAL A 157 13.00 0.33 -8.27
C VAL A 157 13.88 1.43 -7.66
N TYR A 158 14.17 1.38 -6.36
CA TYR A 158 15.03 2.35 -5.68
C TYR A 158 16.42 2.43 -6.30
N ASN A 159 17.03 1.29 -6.60
CA ASN A 159 18.36 1.24 -7.20
C ASN A 159 18.38 1.88 -8.60
N GLU A 160 17.34 1.67 -9.40
CA GLU A 160 17.17 2.33 -10.70
C GLU A 160 16.97 3.84 -10.55
N ALA A 161 16.15 4.27 -9.59
CA ALA A 161 15.96 5.68 -9.28
C ALA A 161 17.27 6.38 -8.90
N VAL A 162 18.05 5.76 -8.02
CA VAL A 162 19.38 6.26 -7.62
C VAL A 162 20.33 6.30 -8.82
N ALA A 163 20.35 5.26 -9.66
CA ALA A 163 21.19 5.21 -10.85
C ALA A 163 20.80 6.30 -11.87
N ALA A 164 19.52 6.65 -11.94
CA ALA A 164 19.00 7.76 -12.76
C ALA A 164 19.25 9.15 -12.14
N GLY A 165 19.74 9.23 -10.90
CA GLY A 165 19.94 10.48 -10.18
C GLY A 165 18.64 11.11 -9.66
N TYR A 166 17.56 10.33 -9.53
CA TYR A 166 16.30 10.79 -8.97
C TYR A 166 16.44 11.10 -7.46
N THR A 167 15.78 12.12 -7.01
CA THR A 167 15.66 12.51 -5.59
C THR A 167 14.23 12.91 -5.32
N LEU A 168 13.73 12.59 -4.13
CA LEU A 168 12.44 13.07 -3.65
C LEU A 168 12.40 14.60 -3.67
N ASP A 169 11.24 15.15 -3.94
CA ASP A 169 11.02 16.59 -3.92
C ASP A 169 10.81 17.14 -2.50
N GLU A 170 10.56 18.46 -2.38
CA GLU A 170 10.39 19.13 -1.08
C GLU A 170 9.08 18.70 -0.40
N ASP A 171 8.04 18.39 -1.16
CA ASP A 171 6.75 17.97 -0.62
C ASP A 171 6.83 16.54 -0.06
N ASP A 172 7.47 15.62 -0.77
CA ASP A 172 7.75 14.25 -0.30
C ASP A 172 8.55 14.26 1.00
N ILE A 173 9.60 15.08 1.06
CA ILE A 173 10.43 15.22 2.26
C ILE A 173 9.63 15.81 3.41
N ALA A 174 8.76 16.81 3.14
CA ALA A 174 7.91 17.40 4.17
C ALA A 174 6.87 16.39 4.71
N GLU A 175 6.37 15.49 3.88
CA GLU A 175 5.48 14.41 4.31
C GLU A 175 6.20 13.45 5.27
N ILE A 176 7.39 12.99 4.91
CA ILE A 176 8.24 12.15 5.78
C ILE A 176 8.52 12.86 7.11
N ASP A 177 8.90 14.14 7.08
CA ASP A 177 9.21 14.92 8.29
C ASP A 177 7.95 15.10 9.16
N SER A 178 6.77 15.26 8.56
CA SER A 178 5.48 15.35 9.27
C SER A 178 5.11 14.03 9.95
N GLU A 179 5.35 12.89 9.28
CA GLU A 179 5.12 11.57 9.87
C GLU A 179 6.07 11.35 11.06
N MET A 180 7.36 11.67 10.90
CA MET A 180 8.34 11.57 11.99
C MET A 180 7.96 12.44 13.20
N ALA A 181 7.46 13.67 12.98
CA ALA A 181 6.97 14.53 14.05
C ALA A 181 5.72 13.97 14.75
N SER A 182 4.85 13.32 14.02
CA SER A 182 3.67 12.63 14.58
C SER A 182 4.09 11.45 15.47
N ILE A 183 5.06 10.67 15.04
CA ILE A 183 5.62 9.55 15.82
C ILE A 183 6.33 10.09 17.09
N GLU A 184 7.08 11.18 16.99
CA GLU A 184 7.70 11.82 18.15
C GLU A 184 6.64 12.24 19.18
N SER A 185 5.52 12.80 18.72
CA SER A 185 4.40 13.18 19.58
C SER A 185 3.81 11.98 20.33
N VAL A 186 3.69 10.83 19.66
CA VAL A 186 3.23 9.56 20.26
C VAL A 186 4.23 9.07 21.31
N ALA A 187 5.52 9.05 21.01
CA ALA A 187 6.58 8.63 21.94
C ALA A 187 6.56 9.50 23.22
N VAL A 188 6.51 10.83 23.05
CA VAL A 188 6.41 11.77 24.18
C VAL A 188 5.16 11.52 25.03
N ALA A 189 4.01 11.28 24.42
CA ALA A 189 2.76 10.98 25.13
C ALA A 189 2.85 9.68 25.95
N GLN A 190 3.68 8.72 25.52
CA GLN A 190 3.93 7.45 26.21
C GLN A 190 5.08 7.54 27.22
N GLY A 191 5.80 8.66 27.29
CA GLY A 191 6.92 8.89 28.20
C GLY A 191 8.21 8.16 27.80
N GLU A 192 8.38 7.87 26.53
CA GLU A 192 9.55 7.19 25.94
C GLU A 192 10.20 8.03 24.85
N THR A 193 11.42 7.71 24.46
CA THR A 193 12.08 8.28 23.29
C THR A 193 11.57 7.61 22.01
N VAL A 194 11.75 8.28 20.87
CA VAL A 194 11.37 7.70 19.54
C VAL A 194 12.10 6.39 19.29
N ASP A 195 13.39 6.29 19.65
CA ASP A 195 14.16 5.04 19.48
C ASP A 195 13.65 3.91 20.37
N GLU A 196 13.21 4.22 21.61
CA GLU A 196 12.58 3.24 22.50
C GLU A 196 11.24 2.77 21.93
N LEU A 197 10.45 3.68 21.38
CA LEU A 197 9.21 3.35 20.68
C LEU A 197 9.48 2.41 19.49
N PHE A 198 10.42 2.75 18.61
CA PHE A 198 10.78 1.92 17.47
C PHE A 198 11.33 0.56 17.89
N ALA A 199 12.20 0.53 18.87
CA ALA A 199 12.74 -0.74 19.39
C ALA A 199 11.64 -1.64 20.01
N ARG A 200 10.61 -1.06 20.59
CA ARG A 200 9.46 -1.77 21.15
C ARG A 200 8.50 -2.27 20.06
N VAL A 201 8.20 -1.43 19.06
CA VAL A 201 7.21 -1.75 18.02
C VAL A 201 7.81 -2.65 16.94
N PHE A 202 8.98 -2.32 16.43
CA PHE A 202 9.62 -3.00 15.29
C PHE A 202 10.73 -3.97 15.70
N GLY A 203 11.11 -3.95 16.96
CA GLY A 203 12.15 -4.84 17.49
C GLY A 203 13.49 -4.14 17.73
N ASN A 204 14.33 -4.85 18.48
CA ASN A 204 15.63 -4.34 18.90
C ASN A 204 16.54 -3.95 17.72
N GLY A 205 17.03 -2.71 17.72
CA GLY A 205 17.94 -2.16 16.69
C GLY A 205 17.22 -1.31 15.66
N CYS A 206 15.88 -1.27 15.69
CA CYS A 206 15.11 -0.27 14.96
C CYS A 206 15.17 1.06 15.71
N ASP A 207 15.44 2.15 15.00
CA ASP A 207 15.57 3.51 15.53
C ASP A 207 14.98 4.51 14.52
N ALA A 208 14.94 5.78 14.94
CA ALA A 208 14.35 6.86 14.15
C ALA A 208 15.09 7.09 12.83
N GLU A 209 16.42 7.00 12.82
CA GLU A 209 17.24 7.18 11.62
C GLU A 209 16.94 6.05 10.60
N GLY A 210 16.92 4.80 11.06
CA GLY A 210 16.59 3.63 10.25
C GLY A 210 15.19 3.73 9.64
N TYR A 211 14.19 4.16 10.43
CA TYR A 211 12.84 4.32 9.93
C TYR A 211 12.73 5.45 8.90
N ARG A 212 13.37 6.59 9.15
CA ARG A 212 13.40 7.69 8.17
C ARG A 212 14.05 7.24 6.85
N ASN A 213 15.13 6.49 6.90
CA ASN A 213 15.76 5.92 5.70
C ASN A 213 14.85 4.94 4.98
N TYR A 214 14.13 4.09 5.71
CA TYR A 214 13.10 3.21 5.16
C TYR A 214 12.02 4.02 4.41
N MET A 215 11.49 5.10 5.02
CA MET A 215 10.51 5.97 4.36
C MET A 215 11.04 6.58 3.07
N VAL A 216 12.28 7.09 3.07
CA VAL A 216 12.92 7.63 1.86
C VAL A 216 13.01 6.57 0.76
N VAL A 217 13.37 5.34 1.09
CA VAL A 217 13.44 4.23 0.12
C VAL A 217 12.06 3.92 -0.45
N VAL A 218 11.05 3.78 0.41
CA VAL A 218 9.67 3.45 0.01
C VAL A 218 9.06 4.56 -0.84
N HIS A 219 9.17 5.83 -0.41
CA HIS A 219 8.67 6.97 -1.20
C HIS A 219 9.38 7.09 -2.54
N THR A 220 10.71 6.94 -2.58
CA THR A 220 11.47 6.94 -3.84
C THR A 220 10.98 5.84 -4.78
N ALA A 221 10.80 4.62 -4.27
CA ALA A 221 10.33 3.49 -5.08
C ALA A 221 8.88 3.66 -5.56
N ALA A 222 8.04 4.35 -4.79
CA ALA A 222 6.66 4.64 -5.16
C ALA A 222 6.58 5.75 -6.22
N HIS A 223 7.37 6.81 -6.08
CA HIS A 223 7.25 8.01 -6.92
C HIS A 223 8.07 7.94 -8.21
N TYR A 224 9.27 7.34 -8.18
CA TYR A 224 10.12 7.28 -9.36
C TYR A 224 9.43 6.73 -10.62
N PRO A 225 8.66 5.61 -10.58
CA PRO A 225 7.98 5.09 -11.77
C PRO A 225 7.00 6.08 -12.40
N THR A 226 6.41 6.99 -11.62
CA THR A 226 5.47 8.00 -12.14
C THR A 226 6.17 9.10 -12.94
N THR A 227 7.48 9.24 -12.78
CA THR A 227 8.31 10.22 -13.52
C THR A 227 8.82 9.70 -14.85
N LEU A 228 8.70 8.40 -15.12
CA LEU A 228 9.13 7.81 -16.37
C LEU A 228 8.38 8.43 -17.55
N LYS A 229 9.11 8.72 -18.61
CA LYS A 229 8.56 9.29 -19.83
C LYS A 229 8.82 8.34 -20.99
N TYR A 230 7.78 8.10 -21.76
CA TYR A 230 7.83 7.27 -22.95
C TYR A 230 7.63 8.15 -24.19
N THR A 231 8.29 7.80 -25.27
CA THR A 231 8.14 8.50 -26.55
C THR A 231 6.82 8.13 -27.23
N ASP A 232 6.35 8.97 -28.13
CA ASP A 232 5.15 8.70 -28.93
C ASP A 232 5.29 7.41 -29.73
N GLU A 233 6.51 7.05 -30.15
CA GLU A 233 6.84 5.81 -30.84
C GLU A 233 6.67 4.58 -29.94
N GLU A 234 7.15 4.64 -28.69
CA GLU A 234 6.98 3.54 -27.70
C GLU A 234 5.51 3.35 -27.34
N ILE A 235 4.81 4.44 -27.07
CA ILE A 235 3.37 4.42 -26.78
C ILE A 235 2.59 3.82 -27.97
N SER A 236 2.85 4.30 -29.17
CA SER A 236 2.19 3.80 -30.36
C SER A 236 2.49 2.32 -30.63
N ALA A 237 3.76 1.90 -30.48
CA ALA A 237 4.16 0.51 -30.66
C ALA A 237 3.43 -0.41 -29.68
N ARG A 238 3.41 -0.04 -28.38
CA ARG A 238 2.73 -0.85 -27.36
C ARG A 238 1.21 -0.92 -27.56
N TYR A 239 0.60 0.19 -27.95
CA TYR A 239 -0.82 0.21 -28.31
C TYR A 239 -1.14 -0.70 -29.50
N GLU A 240 -0.33 -0.66 -30.56
CA GLU A 240 -0.54 -1.49 -31.76
C GLU A 240 -0.43 -3.00 -31.49
N GLU A 241 0.35 -3.41 -30.46
CA GLU A 241 0.49 -4.81 -30.03
C GLU A 241 -0.80 -5.39 -29.43
N SER A 242 -1.59 -4.57 -28.73
CA SER A 242 -2.76 -5.02 -27.98
C SER A 242 -3.85 -3.95 -27.90
N LYS A 243 -4.33 -3.45 -29.04
CA LYS A 243 -5.38 -2.37 -29.08
C LYS A 243 -6.59 -2.66 -28.22
N GLU A 244 -7.00 -3.92 -28.15
CA GLU A 244 -8.17 -4.37 -27.39
C GLU A 244 -8.03 -4.20 -25.88
N ASP A 245 -6.79 -4.09 -25.36
CA ASP A 245 -6.53 -3.81 -23.95
C ASP A 245 -6.68 -2.32 -23.62
N PHE A 246 -6.58 -1.45 -24.64
CA PHE A 246 -6.59 -0.01 -24.47
C PHE A 246 -7.83 0.68 -25.03
N ASP A 247 -8.49 0.10 -26.04
CA ASP A 247 -9.73 0.64 -26.55
C ASP A 247 -10.84 0.50 -25.51
N VAL A 248 -11.56 1.60 -25.25
CA VAL A 248 -12.57 1.65 -24.20
C VAL A 248 -13.86 2.31 -24.66
N VAL A 249 -14.91 1.97 -23.91
CA VAL A 249 -16.20 2.64 -23.96
C VAL A 249 -16.66 2.97 -22.54
N SER A 250 -17.46 4.01 -22.40
CA SER A 250 -18.14 4.36 -21.15
C SER A 250 -19.66 4.33 -21.39
N PHE A 251 -20.41 3.82 -20.43
CA PHE A 251 -21.85 3.66 -20.58
C PHE A 251 -22.58 3.76 -19.23
N TYR A 252 -23.85 4.08 -19.30
CA TYR A 252 -24.78 3.93 -18.18
C TYR A 252 -25.40 2.55 -18.23
N LEU A 253 -25.58 1.95 -17.06
CA LEU A 253 -26.06 0.60 -16.86
C LEU A 253 -27.23 0.58 -15.91
N TYR A 254 -28.34 -0.03 -16.34
CA TYR A 254 -29.44 -0.49 -15.48
C TYR A 254 -29.46 -2.01 -15.48
N THR A 255 -29.59 -2.60 -14.30
CA THR A 255 -29.59 -4.07 -14.11
C THR A 255 -30.84 -4.47 -13.35
N THR A 256 -31.50 -5.53 -13.78
CA THR A 256 -32.61 -6.17 -13.06
C THR A 256 -32.64 -7.66 -13.33
N LYS A 257 -33.11 -8.44 -12.36
CA LYS A 257 -33.19 -9.90 -12.43
C LYS A 257 -34.43 -10.41 -11.69
N ALA A 258 -34.83 -11.65 -11.98
CA ALA A 258 -36.03 -12.27 -11.38
C ALA A 258 -36.03 -12.22 -9.84
N SER A 259 -34.87 -12.42 -9.18
CA SER A 259 -34.73 -12.38 -7.72
C SER A 259 -35.05 -11.02 -7.10
N ASP A 260 -35.02 -9.93 -7.88
CA ASP A 260 -35.36 -8.58 -7.36
C ASP A 260 -36.85 -8.48 -7.05
N TYR A 261 -37.69 -9.27 -7.71
CA TYR A 261 -39.15 -9.33 -7.59
C TYR A 261 -39.66 -10.53 -6.80
N ALA A 262 -38.79 -11.43 -6.38
CA ALA A 262 -39.15 -12.59 -5.56
C ALA A 262 -39.69 -12.15 -4.19
N ALA A 263 -40.65 -12.91 -3.66
CA ALA A 263 -41.23 -12.67 -2.36
C ALA A 263 -40.18 -12.76 -1.24
N GLU A 264 -40.35 -12.00 -0.19
CA GLU A 264 -39.54 -12.09 1.02
C GLU A 264 -40.09 -13.14 1.97
N ASN A 265 -39.24 -14.04 2.45
CA ASN A 265 -39.59 -15.04 3.46
C ASN A 265 -39.72 -14.41 4.85
N GLU A 266 -40.32 -15.13 5.80
CA GLU A 266 -40.46 -14.68 7.18
C GLU A 266 -39.12 -14.40 7.91
N ASP A 267 -38.04 -15.00 7.44
CA ASP A 267 -36.67 -14.82 7.96
C ASP A 267 -35.90 -13.67 7.28
N GLY A 268 -36.56 -12.93 6.39
CA GLY A 268 -35.93 -11.82 5.65
C GLY A 268 -35.12 -12.24 4.42
N THR A 269 -35.06 -13.54 4.08
CA THR A 269 -34.41 -14.01 2.86
C THR A 269 -35.37 -13.90 1.67
N LYS A 270 -34.85 -13.84 0.43
CA LYS A 270 -35.68 -13.91 -0.78
C LYS A 270 -36.06 -15.37 -1.06
N ALA A 271 -37.31 -15.58 -1.46
CA ALA A 271 -37.78 -16.85 -2.00
C ALA A 271 -37.12 -17.14 -3.37
N ASP A 272 -37.17 -18.39 -3.81
CA ASP A 272 -36.77 -18.72 -5.16
C ASP A 272 -37.65 -17.97 -6.18
N PRO A 273 -37.04 -17.30 -7.19
CA PRO A 273 -37.78 -16.52 -8.17
C PRO A 273 -38.66 -17.41 -9.04
N THR A 274 -39.86 -16.92 -9.36
CA THR A 274 -40.84 -17.59 -10.21
C THR A 274 -40.77 -17.08 -11.66
N GLU A 275 -41.43 -17.79 -12.59
CA GLU A 275 -41.59 -17.30 -13.97
C GLU A 275 -42.32 -15.95 -14.04
N ALA A 276 -43.22 -15.66 -13.10
CA ALA A 276 -43.89 -14.36 -13.00
C ALA A 276 -42.90 -13.25 -12.58
N ASP A 277 -41.94 -13.55 -11.74
CA ASP A 277 -40.89 -12.58 -11.30
C ASP A 277 -39.90 -12.34 -12.45
N ALA A 278 -39.53 -13.36 -13.22
CA ALA A 278 -38.73 -13.19 -14.42
C ALA A 278 -39.45 -12.34 -15.48
N ALA A 279 -40.77 -12.54 -15.66
CA ALA A 279 -41.56 -11.71 -16.57
C ALA A 279 -41.63 -10.23 -16.11
N LYS A 280 -41.71 -9.99 -14.81
CA LYS A 280 -41.64 -8.60 -14.27
C LYS A 280 -40.27 -7.94 -14.50
N ALA A 281 -39.19 -8.68 -14.23
CA ALA A 281 -37.84 -8.18 -14.46
C ALA A 281 -37.63 -7.82 -15.94
N LYS A 282 -38.09 -8.68 -16.84
CA LYS A 282 -38.02 -8.42 -18.29
C LYS A 282 -38.81 -7.17 -18.68
N ALA A 283 -40.07 -7.07 -18.22
CA ALA A 283 -40.95 -5.95 -18.55
C ALA A 283 -40.38 -4.61 -18.04
N ASP A 284 -39.75 -4.63 -16.87
CA ASP A 284 -39.11 -3.46 -16.29
C ASP A 284 -37.85 -3.06 -17.10
N ALA A 285 -37.02 -4.02 -17.50
CA ALA A 285 -35.88 -3.78 -18.39
C ALA A 285 -36.34 -3.23 -19.75
N GLU A 286 -37.39 -3.77 -20.36
CA GLU A 286 -37.99 -3.26 -21.61
C GLU A 286 -38.51 -1.82 -21.44
N SER A 287 -39.14 -1.51 -20.31
CA SER A 287 -39.59 -0.15 -19.97
C SER A 287 -38.41 0.81 -19.84
N MET A 288 -37.35 0.41 -19.13
CA MET A 288 -36.13 1.21 -19.00
C MET A 288 -35.44 1.42 -20.36
N ALA A 289 -35.39 0.41 -21.21
CA ALA A 289 -34.78 0.54 -22.56
C ALA A 289 -35.55 1.53 -23.43
N ASN A 290 -36.87 1.60 -23.28
CA ASN A 290 -37.72 2.52 -24.05
C ASN A 290 -37.65 3.99 -23.55
N ASP A 291 -37.45 4.22 -22.25
CA ASP A 291 -37.36 5.56 -21.63
C ASP A 291 -36.17 5.62 -20.67
N PHE A 292 -34.96 5.50 -21.22
CA PHE A 292 -33.74 5.47 -20.43
C PHE A 292 -33.40 6.82 -19.79
N ARG A 293 -33.32 6.86 -18.47
CA ARG A 293 -32.97 8.06 -17.69
C ARG A 293 -31.70 7.84 -16.91
N ALA A 294 -30.61 8.44 -17.34
CA ALA A 294 -29.30 8.35 -16.66
C ALA A 294 -29.31 8.85 -15.22
N ALA A 295 -30.20 9.80 -14.89
CA ALA A 295 -30.38 10.34 -13.52
C ALA A 295 -31.15 9.41 -12.59
N ASN A 296 -31.73 8.30 -13.07
CA ASN A 296 -32.44 7.32 -12.22
C ASN A 296 -31.44 6.70 -11.21
N ASP A 297 -31.83 6.60 -9.92
CA ASP A 297 -30.95 6.10 -8.84
C ASP A 297 -30.50 4.65 -9.03
N ALA A 298 -31.31 3.82 -9.71
CA ALA A 298 -30.96 2.45 -10.07
C ALA A 298 -29.95 2.34 -11.23
N VAL A 299 -29.62 3.45 -11.90
CA VAL A 299 -28.64 3.48 -12.98
C VAL A 299 -27.26 3.75 -12.41
N THR A 300 -26.30 2.90 -12.77
CA THR A 300 -24.88 3.02 -12.46
C THR A 300 -24.09 3.48 -13.67
N VAL A 301 -22.82 3.83 -13.47
CA VAL A 301 -21.88 4.22 -14.52
C VAL A 301 -20.77 3.19 -14.61
N CYS A 302 -20.47 2.79 -15.86
CA CYS A 302 -19.31 1.98 -16.22
C CYS A 302 -18.42 2.82 -17.13
N ALA A 303 -17.30 3.30 -16.62
CA ALA A 303 -16.40 4.17 -17.37
C ALA A 303 -15.11 3.45 -17.76
N ASP A 304 -14.67 3.68 -19.00
CA ASP A 304 -13.42 3.16 -19.57
C ASP A 304 -13.31 1.62 -19.54
N TYR A 305 -14.40 0.93 -19.87
CA TYR A 305 -14.42 -0.52 -19.96
C TYR A 305 -13.85 -1.01 -21.30
N THR A 306 -12.95 -1.99 -21.24
CA THR A 306 -12.44 -2.70 -22.41
C THR A 306 -13.43 -3.71 -22.94
N LYS A 307 -13.22 -4.19 -24.18
CA LYS A 307 -14.07 -5.24 -24.79
C LYS A 307 -14.07 -6.52 -23.94
N ALA A 308 -12.90 -6.92 -23.43
CA ALA A 308 -12.76 -8.10 -22.57
C ALA A 308 -13.56 -7.98 -21.27
N SER A 309 -13.48 -6.81 -20.59
CA SER A 309 -14.24 -6.56 -19.37
C SER A 309 -15.75 -6.62 -19.59
N ILE A 310 -16.24 -6.07 -20.70
CA ILE A 310 -17.67 -6.12 -21.04
C ILE A 310 -18.11 -7.52 -21.39
N THR A 311 -17.32 -8.27 -22.18
CA THR A 311 -17.62 -9.66 -22.53
C THR A 311 -17.76 -10.51 -21.27
N SER A 312 -16.84 -10.37 -20.33
CA SER A 312 -16.87 -11.10 -19.07
C SER A 312 -18.10 -10.76 -18.23
N SER A 313 -18.42 -9.47 -18.09
CA SER A 313 -19.49 -8.99 -17.20
C SER A 313 -20.88 -9.11 -17.81
N TYR A 314 -21.04 -8.73 -19.08
CA TYR A 314 -22.34 -8.52 -19.72
C TYR A 314 -22.56 -9.37 -20.99
N GLY A 315 -21.56 -10.12 -21.43
CA GLY A 315 -21.62 -11.02 -22.59
C GLY A 315 -21.09 -10.43 -23.88
N GLU A 316 -20.75 -11.33 -24.82
CA GLU A 316 -20.15 -11.01 -26.12
C GLU A 316 -21.05 -10.11 -26.97
N GLU A 317 -22.38 -10.27 -26.90
CA GLU A 317 -23.33 -9.47 -27.69
C GLU A 317 -23.29 -8.00 -27.24
N ALA A 318 -23.23 -7.73 -25.92
CA ALA A 318 -23.12 -6.38 -25.40
C ALA A 318 -21.78 -5.74 -25.79
N ALA A 319 -20.68 -6.47 -25.68
CA ALA A 319 -19.36 -6.02 -26.07
C ALA A 319 -19.31 -5.67 -27.56
N THR A 320 -19.77 -6.58 -28.43
CA THR A 320 -19.81 -6.36 -29.88
C THR A 320 -20.68 -5.14 -30.25
N TRP A 321 -21.85 -5.01 -29.63
CA TRP A 321 -22.71 -3.87 -29.89
C TRP A 321 -22.06 -2.55 -29.49
N LEU A 322 -21.48 -2.46 -28.28
CA LEU A 322 -20.85 -1.25 -27.80
C LEU A 322 -19.65 -0.83 -28.65
N PHE A 323 -18.81 -1.77 -29.08
CA PHE A 323 -17.61 -1.45 -29.85
C PHE A 323 -17.85 -1.26 -31.34
N GLU A 324 -18.79 -1.98 -31.95
CA GLU A 324 -18.94 -2.06 -33.41
C GLU A 324 -20.19 -1.33 -33.92
N THR A 325 -21.30 -1.32 -33.15
CA THR A 325 -22.60 -0.87 -33.64
C THR A 325 -23.09 0.41 -32.99
N ALA A 326 -22.95 0.52 -31.63
CA ALA A 326 -23.42 1.69 -30.89
C ALA A 326 -22.72 2.98 -31.33
N ALA A 327 -23.48 4.04 -31.49
CA ALA A 327 -22.96 5.35 -31.90
C ALA A 327 -23.64 6.47 -31.10
N LEU A 328 -22.88 7.52 -30.75
CA LEU A 328 -23.38 8.64 -29.95
C LEU A 328 -24.44 9.50 -30.68
N ASP A 329 -24.45 9.45 -32.01
CA ASP A 329 -25.41 10.11 -32.89
C ASP A 329 -26.45 9.16 -33.49
N GLY A 330 -26.49 7.90 -33.05
CA GLY A 330 -27.33 6.81 -33.52
C GLY A 330 -28.01 6.02 -32.41
N GLU A 331 -28.01 4.70 -32.53
CA GLU A 331 -28.54 3.80 -31.50
C GLU A 331 -27.66 3.82 -30.27
N GLN A 332 -28.16 4.34 -29.16
CA GLN A 332 -27.42 4.52 -27.91
C GLN A 332 -27.87 3.60 -26.79
N VAL A 333 -29.08 3.00 -26.87
CA VAL A 333 -29.67 2.19 -25.80
C VAL A 333 -30.04 0.83 -26.33
N LYS A 334 -29.63 -0.22 -25.64
CA LYS A 334 -30.01 -1.60 -25.97
C LYS A 334 -30.15 -2.45 -24.70
N LEU A 335 -31.11 -3.38 -24.75
CA LEU A 335 -31.36 -4.41 -23.75
C LEU A 335 -30.59 -5.70 -24.13
N PHE A 336 -29.89 -6.27 -23.11
CA PHE A 336 -29.21 -7.56 -23.20
C PHE A 336 -29.65 -8.45 -22.07
N GLU A 337 -29.49 -9.77 -22.26
CA GLU A 337 -29.79 -10.83 -21.30
C GLU A 337 -28.58 -11.76 -21.16
N LYS A 338 -28.15 -12.01 -19.93
CA LYS A 338 -27.11 -12.99 -19.61
C LYS A 338 -27.38 -13.57 -18.21
N ASP A 339 -27.38 -14.91 -18.11
CA ASP A 339 -27.53 -15.62 -16.84
C ASP A 339 -28.76 -15.15 -16.03
N ASP A 340 -29.92 -15.10 -16.67
CA ASP A 340 -31.22 -14.67 -16.14
C ASP A 340 -31.23 -13.20 -15.57
N THR A 341 -30.24 -12.40 -15.99
CA THR A 341 -30.12 -10.98 -15.65
C THR A 341 -30.29 -10.14 -16.90
N TYR A 342 -31.08 -9.06 -16.79
CA TYR A 342 -31.33 -8.10 -17.86
C TYR A 342 -30.46 -6.85 -17.64
N TYR A 343 -29.75 -6.46 -18.68
CA TYR A 343 -28.87 -5.30 -18.70
C TYR A 343 -29.37 -4.29 -19.74
N VAL A 344 -29.78 -3.13 -19.30
CA VAL A 344 -30.09 -2.01 -20.20
C VAL A 344 -28.87 -1.09 -20.22
N ILE A 345 -28.21 -1.04 -21.35
CA ILE A 345 -26.97 -0.29 -21.53
C ILE A 345 -27.23 0.92 -22.41
N LYS A 346 -26.81 2.10 -21.96
CA LYS A 346 -26.78 3.32 -22.77
C LYS A 346 -25.36 3.79 -22.96
N LEU A 347 -24.88 3.82 -24.21
CA LEU A 347 -23.57 4.38 -24.55
C LEU A 347 -23.48 5.85 -24.10
N ALA A 348 -22.41 6.19 -23.35
CA ALA A 348 -22.13 7.53 -22.89
C ALA A 348 -20.92 8.16 -23.61
N ALA A 349 -19.86 7.37 -23.84
CA ALA A 349 -18.68 7.81 -24.55
C ALA A 349 -17.94 6.65 -25.21
N LYS A 350 -17.16 6.92 -26.25
CA LYS A 350 -16.39 5.94 -27.01
C LYS A 350 -15.09 6.58 -27.52
N GLY A 351 -14.02 5.79 -27.49
CA GLY A 351 -12.70 6.20 -28.00
C GLY A 351 -11.89 7.03 -26.99
N ASP A 352 -10.72 7.44 -27.46
CA ASP A 352 -9.78 8.23 -26.65
C ASP A 352 -10.30 9.65 -26.36
N TYR A 353 -9.80 10.25 -25.28
CA TYR A 353 -10.19 11.58 -24.84
C TYR A 353 -9.08 12.25 -24.04
N GLN A 354 -9.14 13.59 -23.96
CA GLN A 354 -8.25 14.41 -23.15
C GLN A 354 -8.60 14.30 -21.67
N SER A 355 -7.63 13.94 -20.82
CA SER A 355 -7.76 14.01 -19.37
C SER A 355 -7.60 15.46 -18.88
N TYR A 356 -7.80 15.69 -17.60
CA TYR A 356 -7.67 17.01 -16.98
C TYR A 356 -6.75 16.96 -15.75
N ASN A 357 -5.98 18.02 -15.56
CA ASN A 357 -5.34 18.30 -14.29
C ASN A 357 -6.29 19.15 -13.44
N ALA A 358 -6.46 18.79 -12.18
CA ALA A 358 -7.44 19.43 -11.31
C ALA A 358 -6.92 19.59 -9.87
N LEU A 359 -7.57 20.50 -9.14
CA LEU A 359 -7.55 20.51 -7.68
C LEU A 359 -8.86 19.91 -7.19
N GLU A 360 -8.75 18.99 -6.22
CA GLU A 360 -9.86 18.28 -5.61
C GLU A 360 -9.97 18.60 -4.12
N LEU A 361 -11.19 18.85 -3.65
CA LEU A 361 -11.48 18.99 -2.23
C LEU A 361 -12.75 18.22 -1.90
N PHE A 362 -12.66 17.27 -1.00
CA PHE A 362 -13.81 16.50 -0.53
C PHE A 362 -14.14 16.84 0.92
N ILE A 363 -15.38 17.27 1.17
CA ILE A 363 -15.90 17.51 2.51
C ILE A 363 -16.88 16.38 2.85
N LYS A 364 -16.41 15.47 3.71
CA LYS A 364 -17.23 14.36 4.19
C LYS A 364 -18.41 14.86 5.00
N ASN A 365 -19.57 14.20 4.89
CA ASN A 365 -20.73 14.46 5.77
C ASN A 365 -20.36 14.26 7.23
N ASP A 366 -20.93 15.05 8.13
CA ASP A 366 -20.72 14.89 9.56
C ASP A 366 -21.21 13.49 10.01
N SER A 367 -20.44 12.82 10.86
CA SER A 367 -20.95 11.77 11.72
C SER A 367 -21.83 12.40 12.82
N GLU A 368 -22.69 11.64 13.46
CA GLU A 368 -23.76 12.13 14.35
C GLU A 368 -23.34 13.18 15.41
N GLU A 369 -22.06 13.27 15.78
CA GLU A 369 -21.53 14.29 16.70
C GLU A 369 -20.24 14.90 16.16
N VAL A 370 -20.26 16.21 15.90
CA VAL A 370 -19.05 17.02 15.62
C VAL A 370 -18.45 17.45 16.96
N ALA A 371 -17.15 17.28 17.13
CA ALA A 371 -16.48 17.65 18.38
C ALA A 371 -16.65 19.13 18.69
N GLU A 372 -16.70 19.48 20.01
CA GLU A 372 -16.91 20.86 20.46
C GLU A 372 -15.76 21.76 19.98
N GLY A 373 -16.11 22.76 19.17
CA GLY A 373 -15.14 23.70 18.59
C GLY A 373 -14.77 23.40 17.13
N GLU A 374 -15.13 22.24 16.60
CA GLU A 374 -14.94 21.93 15.19
C GLU A 374 -16.06 22.49 14.31
N MET A 375 -15.72 22.78 13.06
CA MET A 375 -16.67 23.30 12.07
C MET A 375 -17.42 22.15 11.42
N THR A 376 -18.76 22.20 11.40
CA THR A 376 -19.60 21.22 10.71
C THR A 376 -19.35 21.22 9.19
N ALA A 377 -19.65 20.08 8.53
CA ALA A 377 -19.56 19.97 7.07
C ALA A 377 -20.37 21.06 6.37
N GLU A 378 -21.58 21.34 6.81
CA GLU A 378 -22.44 22.41 6.27
C GLU A 378 -21.74 23.79 6.30
N ARG A 379 -21.08 24.12 7.43
CA ARG A 379 -20.37 25.40 7.57
C ARG A 379 -19.12 25.45 6.71
N LYS A 380 -18.38 24.35 6.59
CA LYS A 380 -17.22 24.23 5.67
C LYS A 380 -17.69 24.45 4.24
N ILE A 381 -18.74 23.74 3.80
CA ILE A 381 -19.34 23.88 2.46
C ILE A 381 -19.77 25.31 2.20
N ALA A 382 -20.48 25.96 3.14
CA ALA A 382 -20.91 27.34 3.00
C ALA A 382 -19.72 28.32 2.86
N ALA A 383 -18.66 28.10 3.66
CA ALA A 383 -17.45 28.93 3.60
C ALA A 383 -16.70 28.77 2.26
N ILE A 384 -16.54 27.53 1.77
CA ILE A 384 -15.90 27.23 0.48
C ILE A 384 -16.69 27.89 -0.65
N ASN A 385 -18.01 27.69 -0.70
CA ASN A 385 -18.88 28.27 -1.72
C ASN A 385 -18.82 29.81 -1.73
N ALA A 386 -18.81 30.44 -0.54
CA ALA A 386 -18.69 31.88 -0.43
C ALA A 386 -17.32 32.39 -0.91
N SER A 387 -16.23 31.69 -0.54
CA SER A 387 -14.88 32.01 -0.92
C SER A 387 -14.69 31.90 -2.43
N MET A 388 -15.05 30.76 -3.03
CA MET A 388 -14.92 30.53 -4.48
C MET A 388 -15.82 31.44 -5.32
N LYS A 389 -16.95 31.88 -4.77
CA LYS A 389 -17.78 32.90 -5.43
C LYS A 389 -17.15 34.29 -5.41
N ALA A 390 -16.42 34.63 -4.36
CA ALA A 390 -15.76 35.93 -4.20
C ALA A 390 -14.44 36.00 -4.98
N ASP A 391 -13.69 34.92 -5.00
CA ASP A 391 -12.40 34.81 -5.68
C ASP A 391 -12.28 33.43 -6.34
N HIS A 392 -12.52 33.41 -7.64
CA HIS A 392 -12.56 32.17 -8.45
C HIS A 392 -11.18 31.89 -9.07
N THR A 393 -10.16 31.73 -8.19
CA THR A 393 -8.78 31.48 -8.62
C THR A 393 -8.27 30.14 -8.09
N GLU A 394 -7.24 29.63 -8.76
CA GLU A 394 -6.51 28.43 -8.34
C GLU A 394 -5.90 28.62 -6.94
N GLU A 395 -5.31 29.80 -6.68
CA GLU A 395 -4.72 30.11 -5.37
C GLU A 395 -5.75 30.06 -4.24
N ASN A 396 -6.97 30.55 -4.51
CA ASN A 396 -8.04 30.47 -3.52
C ASN A 396 -8.48 29.03 -3.30
N MET A 397 -8.58 28.20 -4.36
CA MET A 397 -8.89 26.77 -4.22
C MET A 397 -7.83 26.04 -3.39
N LYS A 398 -6.53 26.29 -3.64
CA LYS A 398 -5.42 25.76 -2.82
C LYS A 398 -5.54 26.18 -1.36
N ALA A 399 -5.93 27.43 -1.09
CA ALA A 399 -6.16 27.91 0.27
C ALA A 399 -7.33 27.17 0.96
N MET A 400 -8.40 26.87 0.22
CA MET A 400 -9.54 26.09 0.74
C MET A 400 -9.13 24.64 1.04
N ILE A 401 -8.36 24.00 0.16
CA ILE A 401 -7.81 22.66 0.39
C ILE A 401 -6.94 22.64 1.65
N LYS A 402 -6.04 23.60 1.81
CA LYS A 402 -5.19 23.72 2.99
C LYS A 402 -6.00 23.93 4.28
N THR A 403 -7.11 24.64 4.21
CA THR A 403 -7.92 25.00 5.38
C THR A 403 -8.90 23.89 5.78
N TYR A 404 -9.48 23.20 4.81
CA TYR A 404 -10.58 22.25 5.02
C TYR A 404 -10.29 20.83 4.57
N GLY A 405 -9.21 20.61 3.81
CA GLY A 405 -8.79 19.29 3.33
C GLY A 405 -8.16 18.43 4.43
N ASN A 406 -8.12 17.13 4.20
CA ASN A 406 -7.67 16.12 5.17
C ASN A 406 -6.16 15.81 5.05
N GLY A 407 -5.34 16.83 4.77
CA GLY A 407 -3.88 16.65 4.69
C GLY A 407 -3.33 16.31 3.29
N SER A 408 -4.16 16.02 2.29
CA SER A 408 -3.72 15.94 0.89
C SER A 408 -3.59 17.35 0.29
N ASN A 409 -2.68 17.52 -0.64
CA ASN A 409 -2.55 18.77 -1.40
C ASN A 409 -3.70 18.97 -2.42
N GLY A 410 -4.53 17.94 -2.59
CA GLY A 410 -5.70 17.94 -3.47
C GLY A 410 -5.38 18.04 -4.97
N VAL A 411 -4.12 17.87 -5.36
CA VAL A 411 -3.71 17.87 -6.77
C VAL A 411 -4.03 16.52 -7.39
N VAL A 412 -4.74 16.54 -8.51
CA VAL A 412 -5.04 15.35 -9.31
C VAL A 412 -4.51 15.59 -10.73
N GLU A 413 -3.52 14.82 -11.12
CA GLU A 413 -2.99 14.82 -12.48
C GLU A 413 -3.72 13.78 -13.34
N ASN A 414 -3.95 14.12 -14.60
CA ASN A 414 -4.58 13.22 -15.58
C ASN A 414 -5.88 12.58 -15.08
N MET A 415 -6.78 13.38 -14.49
CA MET A 415 -8.08 12.91 -14.02
C MET A 415 -8.89 12.33 -15.17
N MET A 416 -9.21 11.05 -15.10
CA MET A 416 -9.91 10.27 -16.12
C MET A 416 -11.37 10.00 -15.72
N ARG A 417 -12.18 9.57 -16.71
CA ARG A 417 -13.61 9.29 -16.52
C ARG A 417 -13.89 8.19 -15.51
N ASN A 418 -13.03 7.17 -15.42
CA ASN A 418 -13.16 6.10 -14.43
C ASN A 418 -12.99 6.62 -12.99
N SER A 419 -12.05 7.54 -12.74
CA SER A 419 -11.90 8.21 -11.44
C SER A 419 -13.16 9.00 -11.08
N MET A 420 -13.69 9.77 -12.03
CA MET A 420 -14.92 10.56 -11.86
C MET A 420 -16.15 9.66 -11.60
N ALA A 421 -16.27 8.55 -12.33
CA ALA A 421 -17.35 7.58 -12.15
C ALA A 421 -17.32 6.89 -10.79
N GLY A 422 -16.13 6.66 -10.24
CA GLY A 422 -15.91 6.10 -8.90
C GLY A 422 -16.40 7.01 -7.76
N VAL A 423 -16.53 8.32 -8.03
CA VAL A 423 -17.06 9.28 -7.06
C VAL A 423 -18.58 9.33 -7.10
N ASP A 424 -19.14 9.69 -8.26
CA ASP A 424 -20.58 9.81 -8.47
C ASP A 424 -20.90 9.94 -9.96
N LYS A 425 -22.10 9.51 -10.36
CA LYS A 425 -22.58 9.63 -11.74
C LYS A 425 -22.71 11.09 -12.23
N SER A 426 -22.92 12.05 -11.34
CA SER A 426 -22.97 13.47 -11.69
C SER A 426 -21.56 14.03 -12.02
N VAL A 427 -20.54 13.56 -11.30
CA VAL A 427 -19.13 13.89 -11.60
C VAL A 427 -18.73 13.30 -12.95
N PHE A 428 -19.08 12.05 -13.20
CA PHE A 428 -18.87 11.41 -14.50
C PHE A 428 -19.58 12.17 -15.64
N ALA A 429 -20.86 12.54 -15.47
CA ALA A 429 -21.61 13.27 -16.47
C ALA A 429 -20.96 14.63 -16.79
N TRP A 430 -20.47 15.32 -15.77
CA TRP A 430 -19.70 16.55 -15.95
C TRP A 430 -18.39 16.27 -16.70
N GLY A 431 -17.67 15.20 -16.39
CA GLY A 431 -16.43 14.80 -17.07
C GLY A 431 -16.59 14.37 -18.54
N LEU A 432 -17.83 14.20 -19.05
CA LEU A 432 -18.10 14.03 -20.47
C LEU A 432 -18.05 15.34 -21.26
N GLU A 433 -18.14 16.48 -20.58
CA GLU A 433 -18.10 17.80 -21.18
C GLU A 433 -16.65 18.25 -21.42
N LYS A 434 -16.46 19.28 -22.22
CA LYS A 434 -15.15 19.89 -22.44
C LYS A 434 -14.93 20.98 -21.41
N HIS A 435 -13.82 20.87 -20.69
CA HIS A 435 -13.40 21.82 -19.68
C HIS A 435 -12.11 22.55 -20.06
N LYS A 436 -11.86 23.68 -19.41
CA LYS A 436 -10.65 24.49 -19.55
C LYS A 436 -10.16 24.91 -18.16
N ALA A 437 -8.92 25.35 -18.10
CA ALA A 437 -8.36 25.93 -16.88
C ALA A 437 -9.27 27.03 -16.31
N GLY A 438 -9.55 26.94 -15.01
CA GLY A 438 -10.45 27.81 -14.27
C GLY A 438 -11.90 27.30 -14.19
N ASP A 439 -12.29 26.24 -14.89
CA ASP A 439 -13.62 25.65 -14.69
C ASP A 439 -13.71 25.02 -13.29
N PHE A 440 -14.81 25.30 -12.60
CA PHE A 440 -15.05 24.86 -11.23
C PHE A 440 -16.45 24.29 -11.08
N SER A 441 -16.59 23.22 -10.35
CA SER A 441 -17.88 22.64 -10.03
C SER A 441 -17.89 22.02 -8.62
N SER A 442 -19.11 21.86 -8.08
CA SER A 442 -19.32 21.14 -6.84
C SER A 442 -20.39 20.08 -7.03
N PHE A 443 -20.21 18.93 -6.38
CA PHE A 443 -21.08 17.76 -6.51
C PHE A 443 -21.46 17.27 -5.12
N ILE A 444 -22.77 17.06 -4.92
CA ILE A 444 -23.28 16.44 -3.70
C ILE A 444 -23.33 14.93 -3.97
N THR A 445 -22.63 14.18 -3.14
CA THR A 445 -22.58 12.72 -3.19
C THR A 445 -23.18 12.15 -1.91
N ASP A 446 -23.41 10.85 -1.86
CA ASP A 446 -23.94 10.17 -0.67
C ASP A 446 -23.08 10.38 0.58
N ASN A 447 -21.75 10.51 0.41
CA ASN A 447 -20.80 10.58 1.50
C ASN A 447 -20.30 12.00 1.82
N GLY A 448 -20.67 13.01 1.01
CA GLY A 448 -20.16 14.37 1.20
C GLY A 448 -20.34 15.28 0.00
N THR A 449 -19.58 16.35 -0.02
CA THR A 449 -19.52 17.29 -1.16
C THR A 449 -18.13 17.32 -1.73
N MET A 450 -18.00 17.04 -3.04
CA MET A 450 -16.78 17.17 -3.79
C MET A 450 -16.73 18.51 -4.54
N TYR A 451 -15.56 19.09 -4.58
CA TYR A 451 -15.23 20.28 -5.38
C TYR A 451 -14.11 19.93 -6.33
N LEU A 452 -14.27 20.32 -7.59
CA LEU A 452 -13.25 20.19 -8.64
C LEU A 452 -12.96 21.55 -9.26
N PHE A 453 -11.68 21.86 -9.40
CA PHE A 453 -11.19 23.06 -10.09
C PHE A 453 -10.18 22.61 -11.14
N ILE A 454 -10.46 22.80 -12.43
CA ILE A 454 -9.58 22.41 -13.52
C ILE A 454 -8.41 23.39 -13.61
N THR A 455 -7.18 22.87 -13.50
CA THR A 455 -5.95 23.66 -13.64
C THR A 455 -5.41 23.67 -15.06
N GLY A 456 -5.72 22.62 -15.84
CA GLY A 456 -5.31 22.50 -17.24
C GLY A 456 -5.72 21.19 -17.90
N GLU A 457 -5.30 21.02 -19.14
CA GLU A 457 -5.38 19.74 -19.85
C GLU A 457 -4.26 18.82 -19.31
N GLY A 458 -4.57 17.55 -19.11
CA GLY A 458 -3.61 16.47 -18.87
C GLY A 458 -3.16 15.81 -20.17
N ASP A 459 -2.65 14.61 -20.13
CA ASP A 459 -2.40 13.76 -21.29
C ASP A 459 -3.69 13.11 -21.79
N THR A 460 -3.68 12.55 -23.01
CA THR A 460 -4.82 11.75 -23.45
C THR A 460 -4.91 10.48 -22.59
N ARG A 461 -6.12 9.99 -22.37
CA ARG A 461 -6.35 8.75 -21.62
C ARG A 461 -5.52 7.60 -22.17
N LEU A 462 -5.41 7.48 -23.50
CA LEU A 462 -4.63 6.43 -24.16
C LEU A 462 -3.15 6.53 -23.75
N ASN A 463 -2.56 7.71 -23.84
CA ASN A 463 -1.16 7.93 -23.46
C ASN A 463 -0.92 7.57 -21.99
N VAL A 464 -1.80 8.01 -21.09
CA VAL A 464 -1.70 7.67 -19.66
C VAL A 464 -1.77 6.15 -19.44
N SER A 465 -2.75 5.48 -20.07
CA SER A 465 -2.97 4.05 -19.88
C SER A 465 -1.81 3.21 -20.44
N VAL A 466 -1.31 3.56 -21.62
CA VAL A 466 -0.17 2.85 -22.23
C VAL A 466 1.10 3.11 -21.45
N SER A 467 1.36 4.36 -21.02
CA SER A 467 2.51 4.71 -20.19
C SER A 467 2.52 3.96 -18.86
N ASN A 468 1.37 3.84 -18.21
CA ASN A 468 1.23 3.06 -16.97
C ASN A 468 1.52 1.56 -17.22
N THR A 469 1.08 1.02 -18.35
CA THR A 469 1.37 -0.37 -18.74
C THR A 469 2.87 -0.56 -18.96
N LEU A 470 3.52 0.32 -19.71
CA LEU A 470 4.96 0.28 -19.93
C LEU A 470 5.75 0.40 -18.62
N SER A 471 5.31 1.29 -17.70
CA SER A 471 5.91 1.42 -16.38
C SER A 471 5.79 0.13 -15.57
N ASN A 472 4.62 -0.52 -15.58
CA ASN A 472 4.41 -1.81 -14.91
C ASN A 472 5.25 -2.93 -15.52
N GLU A 473 5.35 -3.00 -16.85
CA GLU A 473 6.20 -3.96 -17.56
C GLU A 473 7.67 -3.74 -17.22
N TRP A 474 8.13 -2.48 -17.13
CA TRP A 474 9.47 -2.15 -16.67
C TRP A 474 9.70 -2.59 -15.21
N ILE A 475 8.77 -2.26 -14.28
CA ILE A 475 8.85 -2.70 -12.88
C ILE A 475 8.96 -4.22 -12.79
N ASN A 476 8.12 -4.95 -13.54
CA ASN A 476 8.15 -6.40 -13.55
C ASN A 476 9.51 -6.94 -14.03
N SER A 477 10.06 -6.36 -15.10
CA SER A 477 11.35 -6.79 -15.66
C SER A 477 12.52 -6.61 -14.69
N ILE A 478 12.58 -5.46 -14.00
CA ILE A 478 13.65 -5.21 -13.01
C ILE A 478 13.45 -6.05 -11.75
N ASN A 479 12.19 -6.31 -11.36
CA ASN A 479 11.87 -7.17 -10.22
C ASN A 479 12.26 -8.64 -10.49
N GLU A 480 11.97 -9.18 -11.68
CA GLU A 480 12.41 -10.52 -12.09
C GLU A 480 13.94 -10.63 -12.04
N ALA A 481 14.67 -9.64 -12.57
CA ALA A 481 16.12 -9.62 -12.55
C ALA A 481 16.69 -9.54 -11.11
N ALA A 482 16.08 -8.73 -10.25
CA ALA A 482 16.46 -8.59 -8.84
C ALA A 482 16.18 -9.87 -8.06
N SER A 483 15.00 -10.49 -8.25
CA SER A 483 14.60 -11.74 -7.60
C SER A 483 15.51 -12.90 -7.96
N ALA A 484 15.93 -13.01 -9.24
CA ALA A 484 16.85 -14.06 -9.71
C ALA A 484 18.24 -13.97 -9.06
N SER A 485 18.66 -12.80 -8.60
CA SER A 485 19.96 -12.53 -7.98
C SER A 485 19.89 -12.33 -6.46
N CYS A 486 18.70 -12.36 -5.87
CA CYS A 486 18.48 -12.13 -4.45
C CYS A 486 19.03 -13.28 -3.60
N GLY A 487 19.91 -12.96 -2.64
CA GLY A 487 20.30 -13.88 -1.58
C GLY A 487 19.35 -13.71 -0.38
N TYR A 488 18.74 -14.78 0.13
CA TYR A 488 17.81 -14.73 1.25
C TYR A 488 18.19 -15.71 2.37
N ASP A 489 18.28 -15.21 3.60
CA ASP A 489 18.52 -15.96 4.83
C ASP A 489 17.22 -15.99 5.68
N GLU A 490 16.39 -17.01 5.47
CA GLU A 490 15.12 -17.18 6.18
C GLU A 490 15.32 -17.31 7.70
N ASP A 491 16.40 -17.97 8.15
CA ASP A 491 16.69 -18.09 9.59
C ASP A 491 16.96 -16.71 10.22
N ALA A 492 17.59 -15.79 9.49
CA ALA A 492 17.77 -14.41 9.96
C ALA A 492 16.44 -13.65 10.04
N ALA A 493 15.58 -13.79 9.03
CA ALA A 493 14.25 -13.20 8.99
C ALA A 493 13.37 -13.71 10.14
N MET A 494 13.36 -15.02 10.35
CA MET A 494 12.55 -15.66 11.40
C MET A 494 13.04 -15.34 12.79
N ALA A 495 14.36 -15.32 13.02
CA ALA A 495 14.93 -15.02 14.35
C ALA A 495 14.58 -13.61 14.85
N ALA A 496 14.31 -12.67 13.95
CA ALA A 496 13.94 -11.31 14.27
C ALA A 496 12.49 -11.18 14.78
N ASN A 497 11.60 -12.08 14.36
CA ASN A 497 10.15 -11.95 14.48
C ASN A 497 9.48 -13.05 15.31
N VAL A 498 10.27 -13.77 16.12
CA VAL A 498 9.77 -14.81 17.04
C VAL A 498 8.81 -14.19 18.06
N GLY A 499 7.62 -14.76 18.16
CA GLY A 499 6.62 -14.38 19.15
C GLY A 499 5.76 -13.16 18.77
N LEU A 500 5.86 -12.65 17.54
CA LEU A 500 5.01 -11.54 17.08
C LEU A 500 3.52 -11.96 17.05
N VAL A 501 2.68 -11.15 17.69
CA VAL A 501 1.22 -11.32 17.83
C VAL A 501 0.51 -10.14 17.19
N LEU A 502 -0.46 -10.40 16.31
CA LEU A 502 -1.20 -9.33 15.60
C LEU A 502 -2.05 -8.44 16.50
N GLY A 503 -2.48 -8.93 17.66
CA GLY A 503 -3.41 -8.25 18.56
C GLY A 503 -2.78 -7.20 19.50
N THR A 504 -1.46 -7.05 19.55
CA THR A 504 -0.76 -6.28 20.59
C THR A 504 -0.24 -4.91 20.14
N ASN A 505 -0.54 -4.47 18.92
CA ASN A 505 -0.13 -3.15 18.41
C ASN A 505 -1.29 -2.16 18.36
#